data_0478928255402893d655efc4e1bbf7d7
#
_entry.id   0478928255402893d655efc4e1bbf7d7
#
_cell.length_a   1.000
_cell.length_b   1.000
_cell.length_c   1.000
_cell.angle_alpha   90.00
_cell.angle_beta   90.00
_cell.angle_gamma   90.00
#
_symmetry.space_group_name_H-M   'P 1'
#
loop_
_entity.id
_entity.type
_entity.pdbx_description
1 polymer ?
#
loop_
_entity_poly.entity_id
_entity_poly.type
_entity_poly.pdbx_seq_one_letter_code
_entity_poly.pdbx_strand_id
1 'polypeptide(L)'
;MLEGAGFEVPNIVDEPTAAAAVLKISDGAVVDVGGGTTGISILKNGKVIYTDDEATGGSHMTMTVAGHYNIPYEEAEILKTDRSKEAEIFPVIKATVEKMATITQKFLTGYQVPAVYVVGGSASFEDFTGVFEKKLGLPVYRPVHPLLVTPLGIAYHCDLPPVTHKK
;
A
#
# COMPACT_ATOMS: atom_id res chain seq x y z
N MET A 1 19.52 -11.83 6.15
CA MET A 1 20.16 -10.94 5.15
C MET A 1 20.64 -9.63 5.80
N LEU A 2 19.78 -8.87 6.51
CA LEU A 2 20.20 -7.62 7.19
C LEU A 2 21.24 -7.87 8.30
N GLU A 3 21.00 -8.85 9.17
CA GLU A 3 21.97 -9.23 10.23
C GLU A 3 23.32 -9.69 9.64
N GLY A 4 23.30 -10.42 8.53
CA GLY A 4 24.51 -10.81 7.82
C GLY A 4 25.28 -9.63 7.19
N ALA A 5 24.64 -8.47 7.05
CA ALA A 5 25.24 -7.21 6.63
C ALA A 5 25.64 -6.30 7.81
N GLY A 6 25.52 -6.81 9.05
CA GLY A 6 25.91 -6.09 10.27
C GLY A 6 24.87 -5.13 10.83
N PHE A 7 23.61 -5.24 10.38
CA PHE A 7 22.50 -4.46 10.96
C PHE A 7 21.86 -5.21 12.13
N GLU A 8 21.47 -4.49 13.16
CA GLU A 8 20.58 -5.01 14.19
C GLU A 8 19.15 -5.00 13.68
N VAL A 9 18.44 -6.12 13.88
CA VAL A 9 17.02 -6.28 13.49
C VAL A 9 16.19 -6.46 14.76
N PRO A 10 15.78 -5.35 15.42
CA PRO A 10 15.08 -5.41 16.69
C PRO A 10 13.66 -5.98 16.56
N ASN A 11 13.01 -5.80 15.41
CA ASN A 11 11.65 -6.26 15.17
C ASN A 11 11.38 -6.50 13.68
N ILE A 12 10.38 -7.32 13.39
CA ILE A 12 9.86 -7.56 12.04
C ILE A 12 8.36 -7.32 12.11
N VAL A 13 7.86 -6.47 11.23
CA VAL A 13 6.43 -6.13 11.13
C VAL A 13 6.03 -6.11 9.66
N ASP A 14 4.85 -6.60 9.35
CA ASP A 14 4.28 -6.52 8.01
C ASP A 14 3.86 -5.07 7.68
N GLU A 15 4.00 -4.71 6.41
CA GLU A 15 3.80 -3.33 5.93
C GLU A 15 2.43 -2.74 6.28
N PRO A 16 1.28 -3.43 6.05
CA PRO A 16 -0.01 -2.86 6.41
C PRO A 16 -0.21 -2.70 7.93
N THR A 17 0.39 -3.59 8.75
CA THR A 17 0.37 -3.45 10.22
C THR A 17 1.17 -2.22 10.67
N ALA A 18 2.34 -2.01 10.07
CA ALA A 18 3.15 -0.81 10.31
C ALA A 18 2.36 0.47 9.94
N ALA A 19 1.69 0.46 8.78
CA ALA A 19 0.85 1.57 8.34
C ALA A 19 -0.31 1.85 9.30
N ALA A 20 -0.95 0.80 9.83
CA ALA A 20 -2.06 0.94 10.79
C ALA A 20 -1.66 1.70 12.07
N ALA A 21 -0.43 1.51 12.54
CA ALA A 21 0.10 2.21 13.71
C ALA A 21 0.19 3.73 13.48
N VAL A 22 0.63 4.16 12.30
CA VAL A 22 0.70 5.59 11.93
C VAL A 22 -0.69 6.19 11.80
N LEU A 23 -1.61 5.47 11.16
CA LEU A 23 -2.97 5.94 10.91
C LEU A 23 -3.86 5.87 12.15
N LYS A 24 -3.36 5.26 13.25
CA LYS A 24 -4.08 5.07 14.52
C LYS A 24 -5.43 4.37 14.34
N ILE A 25 -5.45 3.37 13.47
CA ILE A 25 -6.66 2.61 13.17
C ILE A 25 -6.84 1.54 14.24
N SER A 26 -8.01 1.53 14.89
CA SER A 26 -8.40 0.46 15.81
C SER A 26 -9.32 -0.57 15.17
N ASP A 27 -10.16 -0.16 14.24
CA ASP A 27 -11.12 -1.02 13.53
C ASP A 27 -11.13 -0.68 12.04
N GLY A 28 -10.91 -1.67 11.18
CA GLY A 28 -10.85 -1.48 9.73
C GLY A 28 -9.86 -2.40 9.04
N ALA A 29 -9.67 -2.19 7.76
CA ALA A 29 -8.64 -2.86 6.99
C ALA A 29 -7.64 -1.83 6.44
N VAL A 30 -6.35 -2.13 6.57
CA VAL A 30 -5.28 -1.37 5.93
C VAL A 30 -4.76 -2.19 4.75
N VAL A 31 -4.72 -1.58 3.58
CA VAL A 31 -4.25 -2.20 2.34
C VAL A 31 -3.05 -1.42 1.85
N ASP A 32 -1.89 -2.05 1.86
CA ASP A 32 -0.66 -1.49 1.30
C ASP A 32 -0.47 -1.98 -0.13
N VAL A 33 -0.50 -1.05 -1.08
CA VAL A 33 -0.26 -1.36 -2.50
C VAL A 33 1.13 -0.86 -2.86
N GLY A 34 2.09 -1.74 -2.60
CA GLY A 34 3.51 -1.52 -2.88
C GLY A 34 3.88 -1.68 -4.35
N GLY A 35 5.19 -1.80 -4.62
CA GLY A 35 5.71 -2.05 -5.96
C GLY A 35 5.40 -3.46 -6.46
N GLY A 36 5.57 -4.48 -5.62
CA GLY A 36 5.42 -5.90 -5.99
C GLY A 36 4.13 -6.55 -5.54
N THR A 37 3.58 -6.12 -4.41
CA THR A 37 2.48 -6.80 -3.71
C THR A 37 1.33 -5.86 -3.35
N THR A 38 0.19 -6.46 -3.07
CA THR A 38 -0.95 -5.88 -2.36
C THR A 38 -1.11 -6.65 -1.05
N GLY A 39 -0.74 -6.04 0.06
CA GLY A 39 -0.86 -6.61 1.40
C GLY A 39 -2.05 -6.05 2.15
N ILE A 40 -2.60 -6.80 3.10
CA ILE A 40 -3.71 -6.39 3.96
C ILE A 40 -3.44 -6.73 5.43
N SER A 41 -3.83 -5.83 6.33
CA SER A 41 -4.04 -6.12 7.75
C SER A 41 -5.45 -5.71 8.15
N ILE A 42 -6.18 -6.64 8.77
CA ILE A 42 -7.50 -6.37 9.35
C ILE A 42 -7.36 -6.20 10.85
N LEU A 43 -7.87 -5.07 11.37
CA LEU A 43 -7.80 -4.71 12.77
C LEU A 43 -9.18 -4.71 13.41
N LYS A 44 -9.22 -5.17 14.65
CA LYS A 44 -10.38 -5.12 15.53
C LYS A 44 -9.96 -4.80 16.96
N ASN A 45 -10.54 -3.75 17.55
CA ASN A 45 -10.19 -3.25 18.89
C ASN A 45 -8.67 -3.01 19.04
N GLY A 46 -8.04 -2.42 18.04
CA GLY A 46 -6.61 -2.11 18.03
C GLY A 46 -5.68 -3.32 17.88
N LYS A 47 -6.22 -4.51 17.59
CA LYS A 47 -5.44 -5.73 17.37
C LYS A 47 -5.56 -6.19 15.93
N VAL A 48 -4.44 -6.60 15.37
CA VAL A 48 -4.42 -7.28 14.07
C VAL A 48 -5.00 -8.68 14.24
N ILE A 49 -6.05 -8.99 13.48
CA ILE A 49 -6.75 -10.27 13.52
C ILE A 49 -6.54 -11.10 12.24
N TYR A 50 -6.04 -10.48 11.19
CA TYR A 50 -5.73 -11.15 9.93
C TYR A 50 -4.70 -10.34 9.15
N THR A 51 -3.75 -11.02 8.52
CA THR A 51 -2.82 -10.46 7.54
C THR A 51 -2.66 -11.42 6.37
N ASP A 52 -2.51 -10.89 5.17
CA ASP A 52 -2.19 -11.65 3.96
C ASP A 52 -1.61 -10.73 2.90
N ASP A 53 -1.01 -11.28 1.84
CA ASP A 53 -0.53 -10.52 0.71
C ASP A 53 -0.64 -11.32 -0.60
N GLU A 54 -0.70 -10.62 -1.71
CA GLU A 54 -0.68 -11.21 -3.04
C GLU A 54 0.29 -10.47 -3.95
N ALA A 55 1.01 -11.22 -4.79
CA ALA A 55 2.01 -10.69 -5.71
C ALA A 55 1.37 -9.93 -6.89
N THR A 56 0.71 -8.81 -6.57
CA THR A 56 0.14 -7.86 -7.54
C THR A 56 0.32 -6.47 -6.98
N GLY A 57 1.15 -5.65 -7.60
CA GLY A 57 1.49 -4.30 -7.14
C GLY A 57 1.78 -3.35 -8.29
N GLY A 58 2.43 -2.23 -8.01
CA GLY A 58 2.72 -1.14 -8.95
C GLY A 58 3.50 -1.56 -10.18
N SER A 59 4.35 -2.59 -10.09
CA SER A 59 5.07 -3.16 -11.25
C SER A 59 4.12 -3.75 -12.30
N HIS A 60 2.97 -4.28 -11.88
CA HIS A 60 1.94 -4.75 -12.80
C HIS A 60 1.27 -3.60 -13.55
N MET A 61 1.10 -2.43 -12.88
CA MET A 61 0.65 -1.21 -13.56
C MET A 61 1.68 -0.76 -14.60
N THR A 62 2.98 -0.78 -14.26
CA THR A 62 4.06 -0.42 -15.18
C THR A 62 4.09 -1.32 -16.38
N MET A 63 3.97 -2.65 -16.19
CA MET A 63 3.88 -3.61 -17.31
C MET A 63 2.65 -3.35 -18.19
N THR A 64 1.53 -2.95 -17.60
CA THR A 64 0.31 -2.59 -18.36
C THR A 64 0.57 -1.35 -19.23
N VAL A 65 1.22 -0.32 -18.68
CA VAL A 65 1.61 0.90 -19.42
C VAL A 65 2.62 0.55 -20.54
N ALA A 66 3.66 -0.23 -20.22
CA ALA A 66 4.66 -0.67 -21.19
C ALA A 66 4.04 -1.41 -22.37
N GLY A 67 3.12 -2.34 -22.10
CA GLY A 67 2.40 -3.07 -23.13
C GLY A 67 1.45 -2.19 -23.95
N HIS A 68 0.76 -1.25 -23.33
CA HIS A 68 -0.18 -0.35 -23.99
C HIS A 68 0.51 0.59 -24.98
N TYR A 69 1.65 1.18 -24.58
CA TYR A 69 2.40 2.14 -25.41
C TYR A 69 3.52 1.50 -26.23
N ASN A 70 3.77 0.19 -26.03
CA ASN A 70 4.88 -0.54 -26.66
C ASN A 70 6.25 0.13 -26.39
N ILE A 71 6.51 0.47 -25.12
CA ILE A 71 7.73 1.11 -24.62
C ILE A 71 8.45 0.23 -23.59
N PRO A 72 9.76 0.44 -23.34
CA PRO A 72 10.50 -0.25 -22.29
C PRO A 72 9.90 -0.02 -20.90
N TYR A 73 10.12 -0.98 -19.98
CA TYR A 73 9.61 -0.91 -18.60
C TYR A 73 10.03 0.37 -17.87
N GLU A 74 11.28 0.77 -18.01
CA GLU A 74 11.84 1.97 -17.36
C GLU A 74 11.16 3.25 -17.85
N GLU A 75 10.86 3.35 -19.14
CA GLU A 75 10.12 4.47 -19.72
C GLU A 75 8.66 4.46 -19.24
N ALA A 76 8.06 3.29 -19.18
CA ALA A 76 6.69 3.11 -18.67
C ALA A 76 6.59 3.49 -17.18
N GLU A 77 7.60 3.19 -16.36
CA GLU A 77 7.65 3.59 -14.96
C GLU A 77 7.72 5.11 -14.81
N ILE A 78 8.56 5.77 -15.60
CA ILE A 78 8.66 7.23 -15.64
C ILE A 78 7.30 7.83 -16.03
N LEU A 79 6.70 7.32 -17.10
CA LEU A 79 5.41 7.79 -17.61
C LEU A 79 4.29 7.58 -16.58
N LYS A 80 4.24 6.42 -15.92
CA LYS A 80 3.25 6.09 -14.89
C LYS A 80 3.34 7.03 -13.69
N THR A 81 4.56 7.44 -13.31
CA THR A 81 4.80 8.28 -12.12
C THR A 81 4.71 9.77 -12.41
N ASP A 82 4.63 10.18 -13.67
CA ASP A 82 4.43 11.58 -14.06
C ASP A 82 3.01 12.04 -13.75
N ARG A 83 2.88 12.88 -12.73
CA ARG A 83 1.60 13.45 -12.30
C ARG A 83 0.86 14.23 -13.38
N SER A 84 1.58 14.86 -14.30
CA SER A 84 0.97 15.60 -15.41
C SER A 84 0.25 14.69 -16.41
N LYS A 85 0.57 13.39 -16.40
CA LYS A 85 0.02 12.36 -17.28
C LYS A 85 -1.04 11.47 -16.61
N GLU A 86 -1.37 11.74 -15.36
CA GLU A 86 -2.29 10.88 -14.58
C GLU A 86 -3.62 10.63 -15.30
N ALA A 87 -4.23 11.67 -15.86
CA ALA A 87 -5.51 11.56 -16.57
C ALA A 87 -5.42 10.68 -17.84
N GLU A 88 -4.25 10.61 -18.47
CA GLU A 88 -3.99 9.77 -19.64
C GLU A 88 -3.66 8.32 -19.20
N ILE A 89 -2.89 8.16 -18.13
CA ILE A 89 -2.38 6.86 -17.67
C ILE A 89 -3.42 6.09 -16.86
N PHE A 90 -4.23 6.76 -16.02
CA PHE A 90 -5.16 6.05 -15.14
C PHE A 90 -6.15 5.13 -15.88
N PRO A 91 -6.77 5.53 -17.00
CA PRO A 91 -7.60 4.61 -17.79
C PRO A 91 -6.87 3.33 -18.24
N VAL A 92 -5.58 3.44 -18.57
CA VAL A 92 -4.75 2.31 -19.01
C VAL A 92 -4.54 1.30 -17.88
N ILE A 93 -4.25 1.78 -16.66
CA ILE A 93 -3.98 0.92 -15.50
C ILE A 93 -5.22 0.52 -14.71
N LYS A 94 -6.39 1.07 -15.03
CA LYS A 94 -7.63 0.89 -14.26
C LYS A 94 -7.98 -0.58 -14.03
N ALA A 95 -7.84 -1.43 -15.05
CA ALA A 95 -8.10 -2.86 -14.91
C ALA A 95 -7.16 -3.53 -13.88
N THR A 96 -5.90 -3.08 -13.79
CA THR A 96 -4.95 -3.54 -12.78
C THR A 96 -5.37 -3.09 -11.38
N VAL A 97 -5.84 -1.86 -11.23
CA VAL A 97 -6.39 -1.35 -9.96
C VAL A 97 -7.65 -2.13 -9.55
N GLU A 98 -8.55 -2.42 -10.49
CA GLU A 98 -9.73 -3.27 -10.26
C GLU A 98 -9.37 -4.69 -9.81
N LYS A 99 -8.27 -5.26 -10.36
CA LYS A 99 -7.72 -6.54 -9.89
C LYS A 99 -7.26 -6.44 -8.44
N MET A 100 -6.55 -5.39 -8.06
CA MET A 100 -6.10 -5.16 -6.66
C MET A 100 -7.29 -5.02 -5.72
N ALA A 101 -8.33 -4.29 -6.12
CA ALA A 101 -9.56 -4.19 -5.35
C ALA A 101 -10.29 -5.55 -5.23
N THR A 102 -10.22 -6.41 -6.26
CA THR A 102 -10.77 -7.78 -6.21
C THR A 102 -9.98 -8.66 -5.25
N ILE A 103 -8.65 -8.54 -5.22
CA ILE A 103 -7.78 -9.21 -4.24
C ILE A 103 -8.16 -8.79 -2.83
N THR A 104 -8.29 -7.47 -2.60
CA THR A 104 -8.74 -6.93 -1.31
C THR A 104 -10.12 -7.48 -0.91
N GLN A 105 -11.09 -7.53 -1.83
CA GLN A 105 -12.40 -8.11 -1.58
C GLN A 105 -12.32 -9.58 -1.15
N LYS A 106 -11.43 -10.36 -1.76
CA LYS A 106 -11.18 -11.76 -1.38
C LYS A 106 -10.64 -11.86 0.04
N PHE A 107 -9.67 -11.03 0.42
CA PHE A 107 -9.11 -10.98 1.77
C PHE A 107 -10.15 -10.58 2.83
N LEU A 108 -11.09 -9.72 2.48
CA LEU A 108 -12.18 -9.29 3.36
C LEU A 108 -13.28 -10.34 3.55
N THR A 109 -13.21 -11.48 2.84
CA THR A 109 -14.24 -12.52 2.92
C THR A 109 -14.33 -13.09 4.34
N GLY A 110 -15.51 -12.98 4.97
CA GLY A 110 -15.75 -13.44 6.35
C GLY A 110 -15.44 -12.38 7.41
N TYR A 111 -14.92 -11.20 7.03
CA TYR A 111 -14.66 -10.09 7.94
C TYR A 111 -15.62 -8.93 7.67
N GLN A 112 -16.06 -8.29 8.75
CA GLN A 112 -16.83 -7.05 8.67
C GLN A 112 -15.95 -5.89 9.16
N VAL A 113 -15.66 -4.96 8.27
CA VAL A 113 -14.86 -3.77 8.56
C VAL A 113 -15.65 -2.51 8.24
N PRO A 114 -15.53 -1.44 9.05
CA PRO A 114 -16.24 -0.19 8.82
C PRO A 114 -15.69 0.60 7.63
N ALA A 115 -14.42 0.42 7.31
CA ALA A 115 -13.72 1.13 6.24
C ALA A 115 -12.44 0.40 5.83
N VAL A 116 -11.93 0.78 4.65
CA VAL A 116 -10.63 0.37 4.12
C VAL A 116 -9.73 1.60 3.99
N TYR A 117 -8.47 1.46 4.39
CA TYR A 117 -7.45 2.50 4.29
C TYR A 117 -6.37 2.04 3.34
N VAL A 118 -6.22 2.74 2.20
CA VAL A 118 -5.22 2.39 1.18
C VAL A 118 -3.97 3.23 1.32
N VAL A 119 -2.82 2.56 1.36
CA VAL A 119 -1.48 3.17 1.46
C VAL A 119 -0.56 2.59 0.39
N GLY A 120 0.70 3.00 0.40
CA GLY A 120 1.68 2.60 -0.60
C GLY A 120 1.73 3.52 -1.81
N GLY A 121 2.82 3.44 -2.57
CA GLY A 121 3.07 4.31 -3.71
C GLY A 121 2.02 4.20 -4.81
N SER A 122 1.53 3.00 -5.04
CA SER A 122 0.52 2.72 -6.07
C SER A 122 -0.85 3.32 -5.77
N ALA A 123 -1.17 3.58 -4.48
CA ALA A 123 -2.40 4.25 -4.07
C ALA A 123 -2.39 5.77 -4.31
N SER A 124 -1.33 6.32 -4.88
CA SER A 124 -1.17 7.77 -5.07
C SER A 124 -2.04 8.37 -6.17
N PHE A 125 -2.57 7.58 -7.09
CA PHE A 125 -3.48 8.06 -8.14
C PHE A 125 -4.77 8.62 -7.56
N GLU A 126 -5.28 9.72 -8.14
CA GLU A 126 -6.46 10.43 -7.62
C GLU A 126 -7.70 9.53 -7.59
N ASP A 127 -7.98 8.84 -8.69
CA ASP A 127 -9.16 7.99 -8.84
C ASP A 127 -9.01 6.58 -8.21
N PHE A 128 -7.88 6.30 -7.54
CA PHE A 128 -7.60 4.97 -6.97
C PHE A 128 -8.66 4.54 -5.96
N THR A 129 -9.00 5.42 -5.01
CA THR A 129 -10.00 5.12 -3.97
C THR A 129 -11.38 4.85 -4.55
N GLY A 130 -11.78 5.60 -5.57
CA GLY A 130 -13.09 5.42 -6.23
C GLY A 130 -13.26 4.04 -6.88
N VAL A 131 -12.19 3.46 -7.41
CA VAL A 131 -12.20 2.08 -7.94
C VAL A 131 -12.42 1.07 -6.81
N PHE A 132 -11.72 1.24 -5.69
CA PHE A 132 -11.85 0.37 -4.53
C PHE A 132 -13.24 0.51 -3.89
N GLU A 133 -13.75 1.73 -3.68
CA GLU A 133 -15.08 1.97 -3.13
C GLU A 133 -16.18 1.29 -3.96
N LYS A 134 -16.11 1.47 -5.28
CA LYS A 134 -17.07 0.84 -6.20
C LYS A 134 -17.03 -0.69 -6.11
N LYS A 135 -15.85 -1.26 -5.96
CA LYS A 135 -15.65 -2.72 -5.93
C LYS A 135 -16.04 -3.33 -4.60
N LEU A 136 -15.65 -2.67 -3.49
CA LEU A 136 -15.83 -3.20 -2.13
C LEU A 136 -17.19 -2.87 -1.53
N GLY A 137 -17.83 -1.79 -1.98
CA GLY A 137 -19.08 -1.28 -1.38
C GLY A 137 -18.87 -0.71 0.02
N LEU A 138 -17.65 -0.30 0.34
CA LEU A 138 -17.21 0.22 1.64
C LEU A 138 -16.54 1.59 1.45
N PRO A 139 -16.56 2.48 2.47
CA PRO A 139 -15.74 3.68 2.46
C PRO A 139 -14.25 3.34 2.33
N VAL A 140 -13.55 4.04 1.44
CA VAL A 140 -12.11 3.87 1.23
C VAL A 140 -11.40 5.20 1.43
N TYR A 141 -10.45 5.22 2.35
CA TYR A 141 -9.68 6.41 2.70
C TYR A 141 -8.24 6.26 2.26
N ARG A 142 -7.66 7.37 1.82
CA ARG A 142 -6.25 7.47 1.47
C ARG A 142 -5.63 8.65 2.23
N PRO A 143 -4.52 8.49 2.92
CA PRO A 143 -3.79 9.60 3.53
C PRO A 143 -3.20 10.51 2.45
N VAL A 144 -2.86 11.75 2.83
CA VAL A 144 -2.30 12.75 1.90
C VAL A 144 -0.98 12.27 1.25
N HIS A 145 -0.17 11.56 2.02
CA HIS A 145 1.12 11.01 1.57
C HIS A 145 1.16 9.49 1.73
N PRO A 146 0.43 8.72 0.89
CA PRO A 146 0.28 7.28 1.07
C PRO A 146 1.60 6.52 0.99
N LEU A 147 2.57 6.99 0.20
CA LEU A 147 3.91 6.41 0.07
C LEU A 147 4.71 6.44 1.38
N LEU A 148 4.50 7.45 2.23
CA LEU A 148 5.31 7.68 3.43
C LEU A 148 4.76 6.99 4.68
N VAL A 149 3.53 6.48 4.65
CA VAL A 149 2.87 5.91 5.83
C VAL A 149 3.60 4.66 6.32
N THR A 150 3.85 3.72 5.45
CA THR A 150 4.51 2.45 5.77
C THR A 150 5.93 2.64 6.30
N PRO A 151 6.83 3.42 5.66
CA PRO A 151 8.16 3.71 6.23
C PRO A 151 8.10 4.36 7.61
N LEU A 152 7.17 5.29 7.83
CA LEU A 152 6.96 5.90 9.13
C LEU A 152 6.48 4.87 10.16
N GLY A 153 5.58 3.97 9.76
CA GLY A 153 5.07 2.89 10.61
C GLY A 153 6.17 1.93 11.03
N ILE A 154 7.05 1.55 10.11
CA ILE A 154 8.22 0.73 10.42
C ILE A 154 9.12 1.45 11.44
N ALA A 155 9.37 2.75 11.25
CA ALA A 155 10.16 3.55 12.19
C ALA A 155 9.53 3.63 13.58
N TYR A 156 8.19 3.64 13.71
CA TYR A 156 7.50 3.60 15.00
C TYR A 156 7.73 2.31 15.80
N HIS A 157 8.06 1.22 15.11
CA HIS A 157 8.34 -0.08 15.75
C HIS A 157 9.82 -0.28 16.05
N CYS A 158 10.67 0.72 15.76
CA CYS A 158 12.08 0.71 16.13
C CYS A 158 12.22 1.34 17.53
N ASP A 159 12.66 0.57 18.52
CA ASP A 159 13.13 1.08 19.81
C ASP A 159 14.48 1.79 19.60
N LEU A 160 14.42 3.03 19.13
CA LEU A 160 15.62 3.85 19.02
C LEU A 160 16.03 4.30 20.43
N PRO A 161 17.31 4.11 20.84
CA PRO A 161 17.79 4.72 22.07
C PRO A 161 17.61 6.24 21.99
N PRO A 162 17.31 6.92 23.12
CA PRO A 162 17.10 8.36 23.11
C PRO A 162 18.32 9.07 22.51
N VAL A 163 18.07 9.95 21.54
CA VAL A 163 19.12 10.74 20.91
C VAL A 163 19.80 11.59 22.00
N THR A 164 20.97 11.17 22.43
CA THR A 164 21.82 11.98 23.34
C THR A 164 22.43 13.10 22.50
N HIS A 165 21.81 14.28 22.51
CA HIS A 165 22.48 15.48 22.04
C HIS A 165 23.74 15.67 22.89
N LYS A 166 24.92 15.32 22.39
CA LYS A 166 26.17 15.79 22.98
C LYS A 166 26.17 17.31 22.83
N LYS A 167 26.15 18.00 23.99
CA LYS A 167 26.38 19.44 24.06
C LYS A 167 27.81 19.76 23.66
#